data_b3efe71b706dc035993ee72032bcd8e3
#
_entry.id   b3efe71b706dc035993ee72032bcd8e3
#
_cell.length_a   1.000
_cell.length_b   1.000
_cell.length_c   1.000
_cell.angle_alpha   90.00
_cell.angle_beta   90.00
_cell.angle_gamma   90.00
#
_symmetry.space_group_name_H-M   'P 1'
#
loop_
_entity.id
_entity.type
_entity.pdbx_description
1 polymer ?
#
loop_
_entity_poly.entity_id
_entity_poly.type
_entity_poly.pdbx_seq_one_letter_code
_entity_poly.pdbx_strand_id
1 'polypeptide(L)'
;QDKLHWNSEYFVAGMRTLGFDIKPTKSAICAVMLYDARLSQEFAARLLKEGIYVIGFYFPVVPKNEARIRVQLSASHEREHLDKAIQAFEKIGKELGVIK
;
A
#
# COMPACT_ATOMS: atom_id res chain seq x y z
N GLN A 1 -19.66 -1.50 5.40
CA GLN A 1 -19.61 -0.55 6.48
C GLN A 1 -18.62 -0.98 7.54
N ASP A 2 -19.13 -1.75 8.51
CA ASP A 2 -18.27 -2.15 9.61
C ASP A 2 -17.11 -2.99 9.13
N LYS A 3 -17.36 -3.91 8.20
CA LYS A 3 -16.29 -4.77 7.70
C LYS A 3 -15.27 -3.98 6.90
N LEU A 4 -15.70 -2.98 6.14
CA LEU A 4 -14.77 -2.14 5.41
C LEU A 4 -13.91 -1.35 6.38
N HIS A 5 -14.52 -0.82 7.44
CA HIS A 5 -13.80 -0.10 8.47
C HIS A 5 -12.76 -0.99 9.15
N TRP A 6 -13.19 -2.21 9.54
CA TRP A 6 -12.28 -3.16 10.18
C TRP A 6 -11.14 -3.56 9.26
N ASN A 7 -11.44 -3.80 7.98
CA ASN A 7 -10.40 -4.15 7.02
C ASN A 7 -9.40 -3.01 6.86
N SER A 8 -9.90 -1.80 6.81
CA SER A 8 -9.06 -0.63 6.66
C SER A 8 -8.13 -0.46 7.87
N GLU A 9 -8.70 -0.56 9.06
CA GLU A 9 -7.90 -0.43 10.28
C GLU A 9 -6.86 -1.53 10.40
N TYR A 10 -7.25 -2.75 10.07
CA TYR A 10 -6.33 -3.87 10.16
C TYR A 10 -5.16 -3.70 9.21
N PHE A 11 -5.45 -3.33 7.97
CA PHE A 11 -4.41 -3.15 6.96
C PHE A 11 -3.46 -2.02 7.36
N VAL A 12 -4.01 -0.88 7.74
CA VAL A 12 -3.20 0.28 8.10
C VAL A 12 -2.31 -0.03 9.31
N ALA A 13 -2.89 -0.68 10.32
CA ALA A 13 -2.13 -1.02 11.52
C ALA A 13 -0.99 -1.98 11.19
N GLY A 14 -1.27 -3.00 10.36
CA GLY A 14 -0.23 -3.95 9.97
C GLY A 14 0.89 -3.28 9.20
N MET A 15 0.54 -2.40 8.28
CA MET A 15 1.54 -1.70 7.48
C MET A 15 2.39 -0.77 8.33
N ARG A 16 1.76 -0.03 9.23
CA ARG A 16 2.49 0.90 10.10
C ARG A 16 3.43 0.16 11.06
N THR A 17 3.00 -0.99 11.52
CA THR A 17 3.85 -1.81 12.39
C THR A 17 5.12 -2.23 11.66
N LEU A 18 5.03 -2.46 10.35
CA LEU A 18 6.20 -2.81 9.55
C LEU A 18 7.11 -1.62 9.25
N GLY A 19 6.62 -0.41 9.44
CA GLY A 19 7.42 0.79 9.19
C GLY A 19 7.01 1.60 7.98
N PHE A 20 5.91 1.22 7.31
CA PHE A 20 5.44 1.99 6.17
C PHE A 20 4.78 3.29 6.61
N ASP A 21 4.94 4.32 5.78
CA ASP A 21 4.31 5.61 6.00
C ASP A 21 2.97 5.61 5.29
N ILE A 22 1.89 5.52 6.04
CA ILE A 22 0.55 5.41 5.50
C ILE A 22 -0.23 6.68 5.78
N LYS A 23 -0.82 7.24 4.73
CA LYS A 23 -1.75 8.36 4.87
C LYS A 23 -3.16 7.87 4.54
N PRO A 24 -4.04 7.80 5.53
CA PRO A 24 -5.43 7.47 5.24
C PRO A 24 -6.08 8.63 4.50
N THR A 25 -6.84 8.31 3.45
CA THR A 25 -7.53 9.34 2.70
C THR A 25 -9.02 9.25 2.94
N LYS A 26 -9.69 8.35 2.24
CA LYS A 26 -11.08 8.05 2.50
C LYS A 26 -11.16 6.65 3.09
N SER A 27 -12.32 6.29 3.60
CA SER A 27 -12.48 5.05 4.36
C SER A 27 -11.98 3.80 3.64
N ALA A 28 -12.07 3.75 2.33
CA ALA A 28 -11.70 2.57 1.56
C ALA A 28 -10.33 2.68 0.91
N ILE A 29 -9.66 3.80 1.04
CA ILE A 29 -8.42 4.07 0.32
C ILE A 29 -7.34 4.49 1.28
N CYS A 30 -6.15 3.92 1.12
CA CYS A 30 -5.00 4.40 1.85
C CYS A 30 -3.82 4.58 0.91
N ALA A 31 -2.98 5.56 1.23
CA ALA A 31 -1.82 5.88 0.42
C ALA A 31 -0.57 5.42 1.15
N VAL A 32 0.21 4.55 0.49
CA VAL A 32 1.51 4.12 0.99
C VAL A 32 2.54 5.07 0.40
N MET A 33 3.11 5.92 1.23
CA MET A 33 4.01 6.97 0.76
C MET A 33 5.38 6.41 0.48
N LEU A 34 5.85 6.59 -0.73
CA LEU A 34 7.19 6.14 -1.15
C LEU A 34 8.06 7.31 -1.55
N TYR A 35 7.45 8.45 -1.88
CA TYR A 35 8.11 9.72 -2.19
C TYR A 35 8.83 9.73 -3.53
N ASP A 36 9.57 8.70 -3.88
CA ASP A 36 10.34 8.63 -5.12
C ASP A 36 9.52 7.98 -6.24
N ALA A 37 9.49 8.63 -7.41
CA ALA A 37 8.67 8.16 -8.52
C ALA A 37 9.10 6.80 -9.05
N ARG A 38 10.41 6.59 -9.20
CA ARG A 38 10.92 5.30 -9.67
C ARG A 38 10.60 4.19 -8.71
N LEU A 39 10.78 4.46 -7.43
CA LEU A 39 10.49 3.50 -6.38
C LEU A 39 9.02 3.11 -6.41
N SER A 40 8.14 4.09 -6.59
CA SER A 40 6.71 3.84 -6.67
C SER A 40 6.37 2.92 -7.85
N GLN A 41 6.96 3.17 -9.01
CA GLN A 41 6.73 2.34 -10.19
C GLN A 41 7.26 0.93 -10.01
N GLU A 42 8.46 0.81 -9.46
CA GLU A 42 9.06 -0.51 -9.25
C GLU A 42 8.27 -1.31 -8.23
N PHE A 43 7.85 -0.64 -7.15
CA PHE A 43 7.08 -1.29 -6.11
C PHE A 43 5.77 -1.83 -6.67
N ALA A 44 5.06 -1.00 -7.44
CA ALA A 44 3.79 -1.41 -8.04
C ALA A 44 3.98 -2.60 -8.99
N ALA A 45 5.05 -2.57 -9.78
CA ALA A 45 5.33 -3.66 -10.72
C ALA A 45 5.57 -4.98 -9.99
N ARG A 46 6.32 -4.93 -8.89
CA ARG A 46 6.60 -6.14 -8.11
C ARG A 46 5.36 -6.67 -7.41
N LEU A 47 4.51 -5.77 -6.92
CA LEU A 47 3.25 -6.19 -6.31
C LEU A 47 2.37 -6.89 -7.32
N LEU A 48 2.34 -6.39 -8.55
CA LEU A 48 1.54 -7.03 -9.60
C LEU A 48 2.00 -8.46 -9.84
N LYS A 49 3.30 -8.69 -9.81
CA LYS A 49 3.84 -10.05 -9.96
C LYS A 49 3.44 -10.96 -8.81
N GLU A 50 3.18 -10.38 -7.65
CA GLU A 50 2.70 -11.14 -6.49
C GLU A 50 1.19 -11.31 -6.52
N GLY A 51 0.53 -10.81 -7.55
CA GLY A 51 -0.92 -10.91 -7.67
C GLY A 51 -1.68 -9.80 -6.96
N ILE A 52 -0.99 -8.74 -6.56
CA ILE A 52 -1.59 -7.62 -5.86
C ILE A 52 -1.67 -6.44 -6.82
N TYR A 53 -2.88 -6.03 -7.16
CA TYR A 53 -3.07 -4.92 -8.08
C TYR A 53 -3.21 -3.61 -7.35
N VAL A 54 -2.30 -2.66 -7.61
CA VAL A 54 -2.31 -1.34 -7.00
C VAL A 54 -2.00 -0.30 -8.06
N ILE A 55 -2.24 0.96 -7.73
CA ILE A 55 -1.97 2.05 -8.66
C ILE A 55 -0.91 2.96 -8.06
N GLY A 56 0.16 3.19 -8.82
CA GLY A 56 1.20 4.13 -8.40
C GLY A 56 0.87 5.53 -8.90
N PHE A 57 1.07 6.52 -8.05
CA PHE A 57 0.90 7.92 -8.39
C PHE A 57 2.22 8.64 -8.21
N TYR A 58 2.59 9.44 -9.20
CA TYR A 58 3.83 10.20 -9.17
C TYR A 58 3.68 11.44 -10.04
N PHE A 59 4.69 12.29 -10.03
CA PHE A 59 4.64 13.54 -10.77
C PHE A 59 4.37 13.26 -12.25
N PRO A 60 3.50 14.02 -12.93
CA PRO A 60 2.86 15.26 -12.47
C PRO A 60 1.49 15.06 -11.82
N VAL A 61 1.01 13.81 -11.66
CA VAL A 61 -0.29 13.56 -11.04
C VAL A 61 -0.28 14.00 -9.58
N VAL A 62 0.84 13.78 -8.91
CA VAL A 62 1.07 14.30 -7.56
C VAL A 62 2.35 15.12 -7.61
N PRO A 63 2.59 16.00 -6.61
CA PRO A 63 3.80 16.82 -6.61
C PRO A 63 5.06 15.96 -6.61
N LYS A 64 6.17 16.55 -7.08
CA LYS A 64 7.46 15.89 -7.07
C LYS A 64 7.81 15.45 -5.65
N ASN A 65 8.46 14.30 -5.53
CA ASN A 65 8.91 13.73 -4.26
C ASN A 65 7.75 13.41 -3.32
N GLU A 66 6.55 13.22 -3.89
CA GLU A 66 5.39 12.79 -3.13
C GLU A 66 4.73 11.59 -3.76
N ALA A 67 5.52 10.77 -4.44
CA ALA A 67 4.99 9.57 -5.08
C ALA A 67 4.46 8.60 -4.03
N ARG A 68 3.45 7.85 -4.41
CA ARG A 68 2.77 6.95 -3.50
C ARG A 68 2.09 5.83 -4.27
N ILE A 69 1.74 4.78 -3.53
CA ILE A 69 0.90 3.72 -4.05
C ILE A 69 -0.45 3.84 -3.37
N ARG A 70 -1.51 3.80 -4.15
CA ARG A 70 -2.86 3.83 -3.61
C ARG A 70 -3.40 2.42 -3.53
N VAL A 71 -3.80 2.03 -2.32
CA VAL A 71 -4.40 0.73 -2.07
C VAL A 71 -5.87 0.94 -1.81
N GLN A 72 -6.70 0.24 -2.56
CA GLN A 72 -8.15 0.32 -2.37
C GLN A 72 -8.62 -0.96 -1.69
N LEU A 73 -9.25 -0.79 -0.54
CA LEU A 73 -9.76 -1.89 0.24
C LEU A 73 -11.24 -2.09 -0.02
N SER A 74 -11.75 -3.25 0.30
CA SER A 74 -13.14 -3.61 0.03
C SER A 74 -13.69 -4.39 1.21
N ALA A 75 -14.99 -4.25 1.45
CA ALA A 75 -15.67 -5.04 2.47
C ALA A 75 -15.67 -6.52 2.12
N SER A 76 -15.48 -6.85 0.84
CA SER A 76 -15.42 -8.25 0.41
C SER A 76 -14.07 -8.91 0.67
N HIS A 77 -13.05 -8.14 1.02
CA HIS A 77 -11.76 -8.72 1.36
C HIS A 77 -11.85 -9.47 2.68
N GLU A 78 -11.26 -10.65 2.72
CA GLU A 78 -11.15 -11.41 3.94
C GLU A 78 -9.80 -11.18 4.58
N ARG A 79 -9.67 -11.60 5.85
CA ARG A 79 -8.44 -11.40 6.59
C ARG A 79 -7.24 -11.99 5.84
N GLU A 80 -7.41 -13.13 5.23
CA GLU A 80 -6.32 -13.78 4.50
C GLU A 80 -5.87 -12.97 3.29
N HIS A 81 -6.80 -12.25 2.65
CA HIS A 81 -6.42 -11.36 1.53
C HIS A 81 -5.57 -10.21 2.03
N LEU A 82 -5.94 -9.65 3.17
CA LEU A 82 -5.20 -8.55 3.75
C LEU A 82 -3.81 -8.98 4.21
N ASP A 83 -3.74 -10.17 4.82
CA ASP A 83 -2.46 -10.70 5.27
C ASP A 83 -1.54 -10.95 4.09
N LYS A 84 -2.07 -11.49 3.01
CA LYS A 84 -1.28 -11.72 1.81
C LYS A 84 -0.73 -10.42 1.26
N ALA A 85 -1.55 -9.38 1.23
CA ALA A 85 -1.11 -8.07 0.74
C ALA A 85 -0.03 -7.49 1.66
N ILE A 86 -0.25 -7.54 2.96
CA ILE A 86 0.72 -7.02 3.92
C ILE A 86 2.05 -7.77 3.79
N GLN A 87 2.02 -9.09 3.64
CA GLN A 87 3.23 -9.88 3.46
C GLN A 87 3.96 -9.51 2.18
N ALA A 88 3.22 -9.27 1.10
CA ALA A 88 3.84 -8.87 -0.16
C ALA A 88 4.50 -7.49 -0.02
N PHE A 89 3.82 -6.55 0.63
CA PHE A 89 4.41 -5.24 0.91
C PHE A 89 5.65 -5.37 1.76
N GLU A 90 5.62 -6.23 2.76
CA GLU A 90 6.78 -6.43 3.62
C GLU A 90 7.97 -6.94 2.84
N LYS A 91 7.75 -7.99 2.05
CA LYS A 91 8.81 -8.60 1.25
C LYS A 91 9.44 -7.58 0.31
N ILE A 92 8.60 -6.90 -0.46
CA ILE A 92 9.08 -5.95 -1.45
C ILE A 92 9.69 -4.72 -0.79
N GLY A 93 9.08 -4.27 0.30
CA GLY A 93 9.60 -3.13 1.05
C GLY A 93 11.00 -3.37 1.57
N LYS A 94 11.27 -4.60 2.03
CA LYS A 94 12.60 -4.95 2.48
C LYS A 94 13.57 -5.07 1.31
N GLU A 95 13.11 -5.68 0.20
CA GLU A 95 13.96 -5.81 -0.99
C GLU A 95 14.38 -4.46 -1.55
N LEU A 96 13.49 -3.50 -1.51
CA LEU A 96 13.74 -2.17 -2.08
C LEU A 96 14.25 -1.16 -1.07
N GLY A 97 14.44 -1.57 0.17
CA GLY A 97 15.00 -0.70 1.18
C GLY A 97 14.05 0.33 1.75
N VAL A 98 12.75 0.16 1.54
CA VAL A 98 11.74 1.08 2.08
C VAL A 98 11.58 0.88 3.57
N ILE A 99 11.64 -0.36 4.01
CA ILE A 99 11.60 -0.72 5.43
C ILE A 99 12.77 -1.65 5.74
N LYS A 100 13.01 -1.85 7.02
CA LYS A 100 14.10 -2.72 7.46
C LYS A 100 13.72 -4.18 7.58
#